data_8b738e34b8c072eafa02d4fe03b776a5
#
_entry.id   8b738e34b8c072eafa02d4fe03b776a5
#
_cell.length_a   1.000
_cell.length_b   1.000
_cell.length_c   1.000
_cell.angle_alpha   90.00
_cell.angle_beta   90.00
_cell.angle_gamma   90.00
#
_symmetry.space_group_name_H-M   'P 1'
#
loop_
_entity.id
_entity.type
_entity.pdbx_description
1 polymer ?
#
loop_
_entity_poly.entity_id
_entity_poly.type
_entity_poly.pdbx_seq_one_letter_code
_entity_poly.pdbx_strand_id
1 'polypeptide(L)'
;MAYDKKTFLKNVTVLHDSGEQENTHIITGLENMGVKHELTSLDYGDYSFKAQGRDFSLSCVIERKANIDELYGNLTKDRERIEREFALASTMANDFTLLIENCESWEFLKEYKVPEWQMEAYKRKVQSIGYECYQTINSWQSGNRYSFSTILVADKSQTASKMLEHFYWYWRNYKILTANRRGARKND
;
A
#
# COMPACT_ATOMS: atom_id res chain seq x y z
N MET A 1 -11.42 20.07 -17.92
CA MET A 1 -11.09 18.63 -18.07
C MET A 1 -11.65 17.91 -16.87
N ALA A 2 -12.46 16.90 -17.10
CA ALA A 2 -13.03 16.12 -15.99
C ALA A 2 -11.96 15.17 -15.44
N TYR A 3 -11.54 15.40 -14.22
CA TYR A 3 -10.69 14.47 -13.44
C TYR A 3 -11.59 13.41 -12.79
N ASP A 4 -12.41 12.73 -13.62
CA ASP A 4 -13.37 11.74 -13.14
C ASP A 4 -12.76 10.33 -13.07
N LYS A 5 -13.34 9.52 -12.18
CA LYS A 5 -12.88 8.15 -11.91
C LYS A 5 -12.98 7.24 -13.14
N LYS A 6 -13.99 7.44 -14.00
CA LYS A 6 -14.18 6.64 -15.22
C LYS A 6 -13.05 6.86 -16.23
N THR A 7 -12.63 8.12 -16.40
CA THR A 7 -11.49 8.48 -17.24
C THR A 7 -10.19 7.90 -16.69
N PHE A 8 -9.99 7.96 -15.36
CA PHE A 8 -8.83 7.34 -14.72
C PHE A 8 -8.78 5.83 -14.98
N LEU A 9 -9.85 5.10 -14.67
CA LEU A 9 -9.90 3.64 -14.82
C LEU A 9 -9.63 3.16 -16.26
N LYS A 10 -10.04 3.92 -17.26
CA LYS A 10 -9.76 3.60 -18.68
C LYS A 10 -8.29 3.77 -19.07
N ASN A 11 -7.53 4.57 -18.34
CA ASN A 11 -6.18 5.01 -18.73
C ASN A 11 -5.12 4.65 -17.67
N VAL A 12 -5.48 3.95 -16.62
CA VAL A 12 -4.56 3.45 -15.62
C VAL A 12 -4.01 2.09 -16.01
N THR A 13 -2.75 1.87 -15.71
CA THR A 13 -2.10 0.55 -15.68
C THR A 13 -1.49 0.40 -14.30
N VAL A 14 -1.91 -0.60 -13.55
CA VAL A 14 -1.33 -0.93 -12.25
C VAL A 14 -0.01 -1.65 -12.48
N LEU A 15 1.03 -1.20 -11.81
CA LEU A 15 2.34 -1.84 -11.78
C LEU A 15 2.40 -2.73 -10.54
N HIS A 16 2.86 -3.97 -10.71
CA HIS A 16 3.13 -4.84 -9.58
C HIS A 16 4.55 -5.40 -9.65
N ASP A 17 5.21 -5.45 -8.49
CA ASP A 17 6.60 -5.88 -8.41
C ASP A 17 6.76 -7.35 -8.75
N SER A 18 7.89 -7.69 -9.37
CA SER A 18 8.25 -9.06 -9.74
C SER A 18 8.49 -9.98 -8.55
N GLY A 19 8.77 -9.43 -7.39
CA GLY A 19 8.91 -10.15 -6.10
C GLY A 19 7.58 -10.53 -5.46
N GLU A 20 6.47 -9.90 -5.87
CA GLU A 20 5.13 -10.13 -5.30
C GLU A 20 4.49 -11.38 -5.92
N GLN A 21 4.49 -12.50 -5.19
CA GLN A 21 4.09 -13.81 -5.71
C GLN A 21 2.64 -14.21 -5.42
N GLU A 22 2.08 -13.78 -4.26
CA GLU A 22 0.73 -14.20 -3.82
C GLU A 22 -0.33 -13.13 -4.10
N ASN A 23 -0.45 -12.68 -5.33
CA ASN A 23 -1.31 -11.56 -5.73
C ASN A 23 -2.44 -11.93 -6.70
N THR A 24 -2.71 -13.21 -6.94
CA THR A 24 -3.73 -13.68 -7.91
C THR A 24 -5.09 -13.02 -7.72
N HIS A 25 -5.54 -12.82 -6.47
CA HIS A 25 -6.82 -12.17 -6.17
C HIS A 25 -6.83 -10.68 -6.57
N ILE A 26 -5.69 -10.00 -6.49
CA ILE A 26 -5.53 -8.60 -6.93
C ILE A 26 -5.58 -8.55 -8.44
N ILE A 27 -4.80 -9.37 -9.12
CA ILE A 27 -4.77 -9.44 -10.59
C ILE A 27 -6.16 -9.75 -11.13
N THR A 28 -6.82 -10.80 -10.63
CA THR A 28 -8.20 -11.14 -11.00
C THR A 28 -9.17 -9.99 -10.73
N GLY A 29 -9.01 -9.29 -9.61
CA GLY A 29 -9.81 -8.10 -9.28
C GLY A 29 -9.62 -6.97 -10.29
N LEU A 30 -8.38 -6.69 -10.72
CA LEU A 30 -8.08 -5.69 -11.75
C LEU A 30 -8.68 -6.08 -13.11
N GLU A 31 -8.51 -7.34 -13.53
CA GLU A 31 -9.07 -7.86 -14.76
C GLU A 31 -10.59 -7.77 -14.81
N ASN A 32 -11.27 -8.15 -13.73
CA ASN A 32 -12.73 -8.04 -13.60
C ASN A 32 -13.24 -6.59 -13.69
N MET A 33 -12.41 -5.62 -13.29
CA MET A 33 -12.70 -4.19 -13.44
C MET A 33 -12.27 -3.62 -14.80
N GLY A 34 -11.70 -4.43 -15.69
CA GLY A 34 -11.18 -4.00 -16.99
C GLY A 34 -9.96 -3.09 -16.90
N VAL A 35 -9.20 -3.18 -15.81
CA VAL A 35 -8.00 -2.38 -15.55
C VAL A 35 -6.76 -3.14 -15.99
N LYS A 36 -5.89 -2.46 -16.74
CA LYS A 36 -4.60 -3.02 -17.17
C LYS A 36 -3.64 -3.16 -16.01
N HIS A 37 -2.82 -4.19 -16.02
CA HIS A 37 -1.72 -4.38 -15.09
C HIS A 37 -0.44 -4.80 -15.82
N GLU A 38 0.71 -4.57 -15.20
CA GLU A 38 2.04 -4.85 -15.78
C GLU A 38 2.97 -5.33 -14.67
N LEU A 39 3.59 -6.49 -14.90
CA LEU A 39 4.66 -6.99 -14.05
C LEU A 39 5.94 -6.20 -14.35
N THR A 40 6.58 -5.65 -13.32
CA THR A 40 7.80 -4.87 -13.47
C THR A 40 8.67 -5.01 -12.23
N SER A 41 9.87 -4.47 -12.25
CA SER A 41 10.68 -4.29 -11.05
C SER A 41 10.44 -2.88 -10.52
N LEU A 42 10.03 -2.76 -9.26
CA LEU A 42 9.90 -1.49 -8.55
C LEU A 42 11.12 -1.25 -7.66
N ASP A 43 11.54 -0.01 -7.53
CA ASP A 43 12.68 0.35 -6.67
C ASP A 43 12.32 0.20 -5.18
N TYR A 44 11.04 0.33 -4.84
CA TYR A 44 10.47 0.15 -3.51
C TYR A 44 8.95 -0.03 -3.59
N GLY A 45 8.39 -0.73 -2.60
CA GLY A 45 6.97 -1.11 -2.55
C GLY A 45 6.61 -2.22 -3.53
N ASP A 46 5.40 -2.75 -3.39
CA ASP A 46 4.89 -3.89 -4.17
C ASP A 46 4.02 -3.44 -5.34
N TYR A 47 3.36 -2.27 -5.22
CA TYR A 47 2.42 -1.76 -6.23
C TYR A 47 2.57 -0.27 -6.48
N SER A 48 2.39 0.12 -7.74
CA SER A 48 2.31 1.50 -8.19
C SER A 48 1.43 1.58 -9.44
N PHE A 49 1.49 2.69 -10.20
CA PHE A 49 0.69 2.82 -11.41
C PHE A 49 1.28 3.77 -12.44
N LYS A 50 0.83 3.60 -13.69
CA LYS A 50 0.95 4.56 -14.79
C LYS A 50 -0.42 5.10 -15.14
N ALA A 51 -0.55 6.39 -15.46
CA ALA A 51 -1.81 6.97 -15.92
C ALA A 51 -1.57 8.12 -16.89
N GLN A 52 -2.28 8.12 -18.03
CA GLN A 52 -2.20 9.16 -19.06
C GLN A 52 -0.76 9.47 -19.50
N GLY A 53 0.02 8.43 -19.76
CA GLY A 53 1.41 8.55 -20.25
C GLY A 53 2.43 8.99 -19.19
N ARG A 54 2.04 9.06 -17.92
CA ARG A 54 2.94 9.34 -16.81
C ARG A 54 3.10 8.10 -15.91
N ASP A 55 4.33 7.86 -15.54
CA ASP A 55 4.73 6.85 -14.56
C ASP A 55 4.78 7.46 -13.15
N PHE A 56 4.20 6.78 -12.17
CA PHE A 56 4.15 7.19 -10.76
C PHE A 56 4.91 6.23 -9.84
N SER A 57 5.68 5.28 -10.40
CA SER A 57 6.40 4.25 -9.63
C SER A 57 7.38 4.81 -8.58
N LEU A 58 7.92 6.00 -8.83
CA LEU A 58 8.80 6.70 -7.89
C LEU A 58 8.06 7.71 -6.98
N SER A 59 6.75 7.82 -7.07
CA SER A 59 6.04 8.90 -6.36
C SER A 59 4.79 8.49 -5.60
N CYS A 60 4.17 7.37 -5.96
CA CYS A 60 3.00 6.83 -5.25
C CYS A 60 3.10 5.31 -5.23
N VAL A 61 3.42 4.75 -4.08
CA VAL A 61 3.68 3.32 -3.94
C VAL A 61 2.95 2.72 -2.75
N ILE A 62 2.60 1.46 -2.89
CA ILE A 62 1.95 0.67 -1.84
C ILE A 62 2.87 -0.51 -1.51
N GLU A 63 3.16 -0.67 -0.23
CA GLU A 63 3.71 -1.89 0.37
C GLU A 63 2.54 -2.73 0.90
N ARG A 64 2.40 -3.97 0.45
CA ARG A 64 1.30 -4.85 0.84
C ARG A 64 1.74 -5.89 1.85
N LYS A 65 0.86 -6.17 2.80
CA LYS A 65 0.97 -7.32 3.71
C LYS A 65 -0.31 -8.14 3.62
N ALA A 66 -0.19 -9.42 3.31
CA ALA A 66 -1.31 -10.33 3.09
C ALA A 66 -2.13 -10.61 4.36
N ASN A 67 -1.54 -10.37 5.52
CA ASN A 67 -2.20 -10.52 6.83
C ASN A 67 -1.33 -9.99 7.97
N ILE A 68 -1.89 -10.03 9.18
CA ILE A 68 -1.21 -9.56 10.40
C ILE A 68 -0.02 -10.45 10.78
N ASP A 69 -0.06 -11.75 10.48
CA ASP A 69 1.05 -12.67 10.77
C ASP A 69 2.29 -12.37 9.94
N GLU A 70 2.11 -12.07 8.65
CA GLU A 70 3.20 -11.63 7.76
C GLU A 70 3.77 -10.30 8.24
N LEU A 71 2.90 -9.33 8.51
CA LEU A 71 3.31 -8.04 9.06
C LEU A 71 4.15 -8.21 10.32
N TYR A 72 3.70 -9.05 11.27
CA TYR A 72 4.44 -9.33 12.49
C TYR A 72 5.80 -9.98 12.21
N GLY A 73 5.87 -10.92 11.28
CA GLY A 73 7.13 -11.54 10.84
C GLY A 73 8.13 -10.49 10.34
N ASN A 74 7.67 -9.59 9.49
CA ASN A 74 8.49 -8.51 8.95
C ASN A 74 8.94 -7.52 10.05
N LEU A 75 8.05 -7.16 10.98
CA LEU A 75 8.36 -6.24 12.07
C LEU A 75 9.25 -6.83 13.18
N THR A 76 9.48 -8.15 13.16
CA THR A 76 10.30 -8.85 14.16
C THR A 76 11.53 -9.52 13.55
N LYS A 77 11.35 -10.60 12.78
CA LYS A 77 12.45 -11.38 12.22
C LYS A 77 13.21 -10.63 11.14
N ASP A 78 12.48 -9.91 10.28
CA ASP A 78 13.03 -9.19 9.12
C ASP A 78 13.09 -7.68 9.36
N ARG A 79 13.12 -7.26 10.63
CA ARG A 79 12.98 -5.86 11.04
C ARG A 79 13.95 -4.92 10.33
N GLU A 80 15.22 -5.28 10.26
CA GLU A 80 16.22 -4.43 9.61
C GLU A 80 15.94 -4.24 8.11
N ARG A 81 15.40 -5.25 7.45
CA ARG A 81 15.03 -5.17 6.04
C ARG A 81 13.85 -4.23 5.84
N ILE A 82 12.76 -4.46 6.59
CA ILE A 82 11.54 -3.63 6.46
C ILE A 82 11.79 -2.18 6.88
N GLU A 83 12.62 -1.92 7.89
CA GLU A 83 12.98 -0.55 8.26
C GLU A 83 13.78 0.17 7.18
N ARG A 84 14.68 -0.54 6.45
CA ARG A 84 15.37 0.05 5.29
C ARG A 84 14.40 0.38 4.15
N GLU A 85 13.46 -0.51 3.86
CA GLU A 85 12.41 -0.30 2.84
C GLU A 85 11.54 0.91 3.19
N PHE A 86 11.08 1.01 4.43
CA PHE A 86 10.29 2.15 4.91
C PHE A 86 11.09 3.45 4.91
N ALA A 87 12.34 3.44 5.32
CA ALA A 87 13.21 4.61 5.27
C ALA A 87 13.40 5.11 3.84
N LEU A 88 13.65 4.21 2.89
CA LEU A 88 13.82 4.54 1.48
C LEU A 88 12.50 5.08 0.88
N ALA A 89 11.42 4.32 0.98
CA ALA A 89 10.13 4.67 0.39
C ALA A 89 9.57 5.98 0.98
N SER A 90 9.63 6.17 2.30
CA SER A 90 9.15 7.39 2.96
C SER A 90 9.97 8.64 2.63
N THR A 91 11.21 8.47 2.15
CA THR A 91 12.07 9.58 1.73
C THR A 91 11.91 9.89 0.25
N MET A 92 11.75 8.87 -0.57
CA MET A 92 11.77 8.98 -2.03
C MET A 92 10.38 9.19 -2.64
N ALA A 93 9.35 8.51 -2.11
CA ALA A 93 8.00 8.64 -2.60
C ALA A 93 7.29 9.87 -2.00
N ASN A 94 6.43 10.52 -2.79
CA ASN A 94 5.54 11.56 -2.29
C ASN A 94 4.36 10.98 -1.50
N ASP A 95 4.02 9.74 -1.79
CA ASP A 95 2.94 8.98 -1.14
C ASP A 95 3.40 7.53 -1.02
N PHE A 96 3.70 7.13 0.19
CA PHE A 96 3.99 5.76 0.56
C PHE A 96 2.88 5.23 1.46
N THR A 97 2.34 4.07 1.13
CA THR A 97 1.18 3.49 1.84
C THR A 97 1.44 2.04 2.20
N LEU A 98 1.27 1.71 3.48
CA LEU A 98 1.20 0.33 3.96
C LEU A 98 -0.24 -0.17 3.82
N LEU A 99 -0.47 -1.22 3.04
CA LEU A 99 -1.75 -1.89 2.90
C LEU A 99 -1.72 -3.24 3.63
N ILE A 100 -2.68 -3.46 4.53
CA ILE A 100 -2.79 -4.69 5.32
C ILE A 100 -4.10 -5.37 4.98
N GLU A 101 -4.03 -6.56 4.38
CA GLU A 101 -5.19 -7.39 4.08
C GLU A 101 -5.67 -8.19 5.29
N ASN A 102 -6.92 -8.65 5.24
CA ASN A 102 -7.56 -9.42 6.29
C ASN A 102 -7.50 -8.70 7.66
N CYS A 103 -7.59 -7.37 7.61
CA CYS A 103 -7.59 -6.49 8.77
C CYS A 103 -8.68 -5.42 8.57
N GLU A 104 -9.78 -5.52 9.31
CA GLU A 104 -10.96 -4.66 9.09
C GLU A 104 -10.87 -3.29 9.76
N SER A 105 -10.14 -3.19 10.88
CA SER A 105 -10.03 -1.96 11.64
C SER A 105 -8.76 -1.93 12.50
N TRP A 106 -8.44 -0.76 13.05
CA TRP A 106 -7.37 -0.62 14.03
C TRP A 106 -7.67 -1.37 15.34
N GLU A 107 -8.93 -1.45 15.72
CA GLU A 107 -9.39 -2.21 16.88
C GLU A 107 -9.17 -3.71 16.65
N PHE A 108 -9.56 -4.21 15.48
CA PHE A 108 -9.29 -5.59 15.08
C PHE A 108 -7.78 -5.91 15.12
N LEU A 109 -6.94 -5.01 14.57
CA LEU A 109 -5.48 -5.18 14.63
C LEU A 109 -4.98 -5.29 16.07
N LYS A 110 -5.42 -4.37 16.96
CA LYS A 110 -4.99 -4.38 18.38
C LYS A 110 -5.36 -5.64 19.12
N GLU A 111 -6.55 -6.17 18.84
CA GLU A 111 -7.11 -7.33 19.54
C GLU A 111 -6.68 -8.67 18.94
N TYR A 112 -6.06 -8.64 17.75
CA TYR A 112 -5.67 -9.86 17.03
C TYR A 112 -4.69 -10.70 17.84
N LYS A 113 -5.09 -11.95 18.05
CA LYS A 113 -4.29 -12.96 18.75
C LYS A 113 -4.10 -14.18 17.85
N VAL A 114 -2.91 -14.71 17.87
CA VAL A 114 -2.62 -15.98 17.20
C VAL A 114 -3.44 -17.10 17.85
N PRO A 115 -4.13 -17.93 17.08
CA PRO A 115 -4.81 -19.10 17.61
C PRO A 115 -3.88 -20.02 18.41
N GLU A 116 -4.37 -20.62 19.50
CA GLU A 116 -3.55 -21.47 20.40
C GLU A 116 -2.82 -22.60 19.65
N TRP A 117 -3.51 -23.25 18.72
CA TRP A 117 -2.91 -24.32 17.92
C TRP A 117 -1.70 -23.85 17.08
N GLN A 118 -1.70 -22.58 16.64
CA GLN A 118 -0.53 -22.00 15.95
C GLN A 118 0.59 -21.66 16.91
N MET A 119 0.26 -21.26 18.14
CA MET A 119 1.26 -21.01 19.19
C MET A 119 2.09 -22.26 19.44
N GLU A 120 1.44 -23.40 19.59
CA GLU A 120 2.10 -24.70 19.80
C GLU A 120 2.88 -25.14 18.55
N ALA A 121 2.22 -25.13 17.37
CA ALA A 121 2.81 -25.60 16.11
C ALA A 121 4.07 -24.81 15.73
N TYR A 122 4.08 -23.49 15.94
CA TYR A 122 5.20 -22.62 15.56
C TYR A 122 6.08 -22.19 16.73
N LYS A 123 5.86 -22.75 17.94
CA LYS A 123 6.60 -22.41 19.17
C LYS A 123 6.67 -20.89 19.41
N ARG A 124 5.57 -20.20 19.13
CA ARG A 124 5.49 -18.75 19.32
C ARG A 124 5.43 -18.42 20.81
N LYS A 125 6.13 -17.36 21.20
CA LYS A 125 6.17 -16.89 22.60
C LYS A 125 5.13 -15.81 22.89
N VAL A 126 4.67 -15.10 21.85
CA VAL A 126 3.76 -13.97 21.97
C VAL A 126 2.49 -14.29 21.21
N GLN A 127 1.34 -14.24 21.90
CA GLN A 127 0.02 -14.44 21.31
C GLN A 127 -0.59 -13.14 20.76
N SER A 128 -0.42 -12.01 21.46
CA SER A 128 -1.00 -10.71 21.11
C SER A 128 -0.15 -9.96 20.07
N ILE A 129 0.12 -10.60 18.93
CA ILE A 129 0.99 -10.03 17.90
C ILE A 129 0.39 -8.79 17.23
N GLY A 130 -0.94 -8.71 17.16
CA GLY A 130 -1.61 -7.56 16.57
C GLY A 130 -1.37 -6.27 17.34
N TYR A 131 -1.35 -6.34 18.67
CA TYR A 131 -1.02 -5.18 19.50
C TYR A 131 0.42 -4.69 19.28
N GLU A 132 1.38 -5.60 19.13
CA GLU A 132 2.77 -5.25 18.83
C GLU A 132 2.91 -4.61 17.44
N CYS A 133 2.20 -5.13 16.42
CA CYS A 133 2.13 -4.50 15.11
C CYS A 133 1.56 -3.08 15.20
N TYR A 134 0.43 -2.91 15.88
CA TYR A 134 -0.20 -1.60 16.09
C TYR A 134 0.76 -0.61 16.75
N GLN A 135 1.42 -1.00 17.84
CA GLN A 135 2.36 -0.15 18.54
C GLN A 135 3.54 0.27 17.67
N THR A 136 4.06 -0.65 16.85
CA THR A 136 5.15 -0.36 15.94
C THR A 136 4.73 0.63 14.85
N ILE A 137 3.60 0.39 14.18
CA ILE A 137 3.06 1.29 13.15
C ILE A 137 2.80 2.67 13.74
N ASN A 138 2.12 2.73 14.89
CA ASN A 138 1.82 3.99 15.57
C ASN A 138 3.09 4.76 15.97
N SER A 139 4.09 4.06 16.48
CA SER A 139 5.40 4.65 16.81
C SER A 139 6.09 5.23 15.57
N TRP A 140 6.01 4.55 14.44
CA TRP A 140 6.62 5.01 13.19
C TRP A 140 5.91 6.21 12.59
N GLN A 141 4.58 6.19 12.55
CA GLN A 141 3.76 7.28 11.99
C GLN A 141 3.69 8.49 12.93
N SER A 142 3.21 8.30 14.16
CA SER A 142 3.01 9.39 15.13
C SER A 142 4.32 9.93 15.66
N GLY A 143 5.35 9.10 15.75
CA GLY A 143 6.72 9.52 16.10
C GLY A 143 7.45 10.21 14.95
N ASN A 144 6.80 10.34 13.78
CA ASN A 144 7.36 10.93 12.56
C ASN A 144 8.71 10.33 12.14
N ARG A 145 8.88 9.02 12.38
CA ARG A 145 10.08 8.30 11.96
C ARG A 145 10.05 8.04 10.46
N TYR A 146 8.89 7.59 9.95
CA TYR A 146 8.65 7.35 8.54
C TYR A 146 7.33 7.99 8.12
N SER A 147 7.33 8.68 6.98
CA SER A 147 6.13 9.29 6.42
C SER A 147 5.40 8.28 5.54
N PHE A 148 4.32 7.71 6.04
CA PHE A 148 3.45 6.80 5.28
C PHE A 148 2.01 6.84 5.78
N SER A 149 1.07 6.41 4.95
CA SER A 149 -0.32 6.16 5.32
C SER A 149 -0.58 4.66 5.49
N THR A 150 -1.73 4.29 6.07
CA THR A 150 -2.11 2.89 6.21
C THR A 150 -3.51 2.68 5.66
N ILE A 151 -3.69 1.64 4.83
CA ILE A 151 -4.97 1.15 4.35
C ILE A 151 -5.23 -0.21 4.97
N LEU A 152 -6.34 -0.36 5.69
CA LEU A 152 -6.80 -1.63 6.22
C LEU A 152 -7.88 -2.19 5.29
N VAL A 153 -7.76 -3.47 4.94
CA VAL A 153 -8.66 -4.17 4.03
C VAL A 153 -9.26 -5.37 4.74
N ALA A 154 -10.56 -5.32 5.02
CA ALA A 154 -11.26 -6.38 5.75
C ALA A 154 -11.27 -7.71 4.99
N ASP A 155 -11.50 -7.66 3.68
CA ASP A 155 -11.55 -8.81 2.78
C ASP A 155 -10.60 -8.59 1.60
N LYS A 156 -9.65 -9.50 1.41
CA LYS A 156 -8.66 -9.43 0.32
C LYS A 156 -9.28 -9.31 -1.08
N SER A 157 -10.54 -9.72 -1.28
CA SER A 157 -11.25 -9.50 -2.54
C SER A 157 -11.45 -8.02 -2.88
N GLN A 158 -11.36 -7.14 -1.88
CA GLN A 158 -11.49 -5.68 -2.04
C GLN A 158 -10.16 -4.98 -2.29
N THR A 159 -9.01 -5.67 -2.18
CA THR A 159 -7.69 -5.06 -2.26
C THR A 159 -7.49 -4.28 -3.56
N ALA A 160 -7.78 -4.90 -4.71
CA ALA A 160 -7.65 -4.23 -6.01
C ALA A 160 -8.48 -2.93 -6.10
N SER A 161 -9.70 -2.94 -5.58
CA SER A 161 -10.58 -1.75 -5.59
C SER A 161 -10.09 -0.64 -4.66
N LYS A 162 -9.56 -1.00 -3.48
CA LYS A 162 -8.98 -0.05 -2.51
C LYS A 162 -7.70 0.58 -3.04
N MET A 163 -6.83 -0.21 -3.66
CA MET A 163 -5.63 0.29 -4.33
C MET A 163 -5.97 1.27 -5.45
N LEU A 164 -6.92 0.91 -6.33
CA LEU A 164 -7.37 1.80 -7.41
C LEU A 164 -8.02 3.08 -6.90
N GLU A 165 -8.74 3.03 -5.80
CA GLU A 165 -9.29 4.22 -5.15
C GLU A 165 -8.17 5.14 -4.65
N HIS A 166 -7.15 4.58 -3.98
CA HIS A 166 -5.97 5.33 -3.51
C HIS A 166 -5.22 5.98 -4.69
N PHE A 167 -4.89 5.21 -5.72
CA PHE A 167 -4.22 5.71 -6.92
C PHE A 167 -5.02 6.79 -7.66
N TYR A 168 -6.35 6.64 -7.73
CA TYR A 168 -7.23 7.66 -8.30
C TYR A 168 -7.15 8.98 -7.55
N TRP A 169 -7.21 8.97 -6.21
CA TRP A 169 -7.13 10.18 -5.41
C TRP A 169 -5.78 10.85 -5.52
N TYR A 170 -4.68 10.09 -5.51
CA TYR A 170 -3.35 10.60 -5.76
C TYR A 170 -3.24 11.26 -7.15
N TRP A 171 -3.61 10.55 -8.21
CA TRP A 171 -3.60 11.07 -9.58
C TRP A 171 -4.43 12.34 -9.74
N ARG A 172 -5.64 12.36 -9.19
CA ARG A 172 -6.54 13.51 -9.24
C ARG A 172 -5.91 14.74 -8.58
N ASN A 173 -5.36 14.60 -7.39
CA ASN A 173 -4.69 15.69 -6.67
C ASN A 173 -3.45 16.15 -7.41
N TYR A 174 -2.64 15.25 -7.94
CA TYR A 174 -1.51 15.57 -8.79
C TYR A 174 -1.93 16.45 -10.00
N LYS A 175 -3.02 16.10 -10.70
CA LYS A 175 -3.55 16.86 -11.85
C LYS A 175 -3.99 18.26 -11.44
N ILE A 176 -4.66 18.41 -10.32
CA ILE A 176 -5.10 19.72 -9.78
C ILE A 176 -3.89 20.60 -9.47
N LEU A 177 -2.93 20.09 -8.73
CA LEU A 177 -1.73 20.83 -8.33
C LEU A 177 -0.89 21.26 -9.53
N THR A 178 -0.74 20.39 -10.54
CA THR A 178 0.02 20.71 -11.75
C THR A 178 -0.71 21.73 -12.65
N ALA A 179 -2.04 21.72 -12.69
CA ALA A 179 -2.82 22.74 -13.41
C ALA A 179 -2.68 24.12 -12.76
N ASN A 180 -2.75 24.20 -11.42
CA ASN A 180 -2.60 25.45 -10.69
C ASN A 180 -1.20 26.06 -10.86
N ARG A 181 -0.14 25.26 -10.85
CA ARG A 181 1.24 25.73 -11.11
C ARG A 181 1.42 26.31 -12.51
N ARG A 182 0.74 25.74 -13.52
CA ARG A 182 0.76 26.26 -14.91
C ARG A 182 -0.03 27.57 -15.04
N GLY A 183 -1.11 27.73 -14.28
CA GLY A 183 -1.90 28.98 -14.24
C GLY A 183 -1.12 30.12 -13.60
N ALA A 184 -0.42 29.89 -12.49
CA ALA A 184 0.40 30.88 -11.81
C ALA A 184 1.52 31.43 -12.72
N ARG A 185 2.24 30.53 -13.45
CA ARG A 185 3.33 30.94 -14.37
C ARG A 185 2.89 31.70 -15.63
N LYS A 186 1.60 31.80 -15.90
CA LYS A 186 1.08 32.58 -17.05
C LYS A 186 0.71 34.00 -16.66
N ASN A 187 0.67 34.31 -15.37
CA ASN A 187 0.28 35.61 -14.82
C ASN A 187 1.51 36.40 -14.30
N ASP A 188 2.71 35.85 -14.42
CA ASP A 188 4.01 36.52 -14.25
C ASP A 188 4.60 36.86 -15.65
#